data_14b92504210d2b4c9bac9b74dea4e9b7
#
_entry.id   14b92504210d2b4c9bac9b74dea4e9b7
#
_cell.length_a   1.000
_cell.length_b   1.000
_cell.length_c   1.000
_cell.angle_alpha   90.00
_cell.angle_beta   90.00
_cell.angle_gamma   90.00
#
_symmetry.space_group_name_H-M   'P 1'
#
loop_
_entity.id
_entity.type
_entity.pdbx_description
1 polymer ?
#
loop_
_entity_poly.entity_id
_entity_poly.type
_entity_poly.pdbx_seq_one_letter_code
_entity_poly.pdbx_strand_id
1 'polypeptide(L)'
;MNSANSDEVDNRGIEALTHAWEEALANHDVEALLACYAPDAILESPVAAHILGGPGVCRGHEELRSFLTEVVARTPDERHYYRAGFFTDGHRATWEYPRETPDGQQMDFVEVMEIEHGLIQAHRVYWGWRGVEILASDGYYR
;
A
#
# COMPACT_ATOMS: atom_id res chain seq x y z
N MET A 1 -26.22 12.25 -26.47
CA MET A 1 -26.03 11.21 -25.48
C MET A 1 -24.58 11.07 -25.15
N ASN A 2 -24.23 11.47 -23.97
CA ASN A 2 -22.85 11.45 -23.53
C ASN A 2 -22.48 10.08 -23.03
N SER A 3 -21.85 9.29 -23.87
CA SER A 3 -21.00 8.22 -23.46
C SER A 3 -19.64 8.77 -22.95
N ALA A 4 -19.55 10.10 -22.87
CA ALA A 4 -18.40 10.75 -22.30
C ALA A 4 -18.49 10.58 -20.81
N ASN A 5 -17.63 9.89 -20.24
CA ASN A 5 -17.16 10.04 -18.87
C ASN A 5 -16.81 8.72 -18.21
N SER A 6 -16.44 7.73 -19.05
CA SER A 6 -15.62 6.65 -18.54
C SER A 6 -14.24 7.14 -18.06
N ASP A 7 -13.89 8.38 -18.45
CA ASP A 7 -12.64 9.04 -18.06
C ASP A 7 -12.86 10.22 -17.11
N GLU A 8 -14.05 10.33 -16.52
CA GLU A 8 -14.27 11.37 -15.52
C GLU A 8 -13.43 11.07 -14.28
N VAL A 9 -12.63 12.06 -13.92
CA VAL A 9 -11.71 12.02 -12.79
C VAL A 9 -12.51 11.79 -11.50
N ASP A 10 -12.35 10.61 -10.89
CA ASP A 10 -13.02 10.23 -9.64
C ASP A 10 -12.09 10.41 -8.44
N ASN A 11 -11.75 11.64 -8.13
CA ASN A 11 -10.88 11.95 -7.00
C ASN A 11 -11.50 11.53 -5.66
N ARG A 12 -12.81 11.65 -5.52
CA ARG A 12 -13.50 11.31 -4.26
C ARG A 12 -13.55 9.81 -4.02
N GLY A 13 -13.82 9.03 -5.06
CA GLY A 13 -13.83 7.59 -4.98
C GLY A 13 -12.44 7.03 -4.67
N ILE A 14 -11.41 7.60 -5.27
CA ILE A 14 -10.02 7.23 -5.00
C ILE A 14 -9.62 7.58 -3.56
N GLU A 15 -9.97 8.75 -3.10
CA GLU A 15 -9.72 9.17 -1.72
C GLU A 15 -10.42 8.24 -0.71
N ALA A 16 -11.68 7.90 -0.97
CA ALA A 16 -12.44 6.97 -0.14
C ALA A 16 -11.80 5.56 -0.12
N LEU A 17 -11.34 5.08 -1.27
CA LEU A 17 -10.66 3.78 -1.38
C LEU A 17 -9.35 3.76 -0.59
N THR A 18 -8.52 4.80 -0.70
CA THR A 18 -7.28 4.90 0.05
C THR A 18 -7.51 5.00 1.55
N HIS A 19 -8.54 5.71 1.98
CA HIS A 19 -8.96 5.73 3.39
C HIS A 19 -9.39 4.35 3.88
N ALA A 20 -10.17 3.62 3.11
CA ALA A 20 -10.61 2.26 3.45
C ALA A 20 -9.40 1.33 3.58
N TRP A 21 -8.41 1.46 2.69
CA TRP A 21 -7.19 0.68 2.73
C TRP A 21 -6.37 1.00 4.00
N GLU A 22 -6.17 2.27 4.32
CA GLU A 22 -5.44 2.70 5.52
C GLU A 22 -6.13 2.23 6.80
N GLU A 23 -7.45 2.34 6.86
CA GLU A 23 -8.25 1.88 7.99
C GLU A 23 -8.16 0.37 8.19
N ALA A 24 -8.25 -0.39 7.10
CA ALA A 24 -8.10 -1.83 7.13
C ALA A 24 -6.71 -2.25 7.64
N LEU A 25 -5.67 -1.57 7.19
CA LEU A 25 -4.31 -1.80 7.66
C LEU A 25 -4.16 -1.47 9.16
N ALA A 26 -4.71 -0.34 9.59
CA ALA A 26 -4.67 0.08 11.00
C ALA A 26 -5.43 -0.89 11.92
N ASN A 27 -6.52 -1.48 11.41
CA ASN A 27 -7.33 -2.45 12.15
C ASN A 27 -6.82 -3.89 12.03
N HIS A 28 -5.71 -4.13 11.33
CA HIS A 28 -5.16 -5.46 11.08
C HIS A 28 -6.17 -6.40 10.38
N ASP A 29 -6.98 -5.85 9.48
CA ASP A 29 -8.06 -6.57 8.78
C ASP A 29 -7.64 -6.95 7.36
N VAL A 30 -7.16 -8.18 7.20
CA VAL A 30 -6.67 -8.70 5.92
C VAL A 30 -7.79 -8.77 4.87
N GLU A 31 -8.99 -9.19 5.26
CA GLU A 31 -10.10 -9.33 4.32
C GLU A 31 -10.58 -7.97 3.83
N ALA A 32 -10.60 -6.96 4.70
CA ALA A 32 -10.92 -5.58 4.31
C ALA A 32 -9.84 -5.01 3.39
N LEU A 33 -8.56 -5.32 3.62
CA LEU A 33 -7.49 -4.95 2.71
C LEU A 33 -7.68 -5.58 1.33
N LEU A 34 -7.91 -6.89 1.28
CA LEU A 34 -8.12 -7.62 0.02
C LEU A 34 -9.30 -7.08 -0.77
N ALA A 35 -10.36 -6.66 -0.07
CA ALA A 35 -11.55 -6.08 -0.70
C ALA A 35 -11.24 -4.79 -1.48
N CYS A 36 -10.13 -4.12 -1.18
CA CYS A 36 -9.68 -2.94 -1.91
C CYS A 36 -9.00 -3.27 -3.25
N TYR A 37 -8.60 -4.51 -3.47
CA TYR A 37 -7.83 -4.93 -4.64
C TYR A 37 -8.69 -5.67 -5.66
N ALA A 38 -8.41 -5.44 -6.94
CA ALA A 38 -8.97 -6.24 -8.02
C ALA A 38 -8.52 -7.71 -7.87
N PRO A 39 -9.34 -8.69 -8.34
CA PRO A 39 -9.00 -10.11 -8.21
C PRO A 39 -7.66 -10.51 -8.82
N ASP A 40 -7.22 -9.80 -9.86
CA ASP A 40 -5.97 -10.03 -10.59
C ASP A 40 -4.94 -8.92 -10.34
N ALA A 41 -5.09 -8.16 -9.26
CA ALA A 41 -4.18 -7.07 -8.92
C ALA A 41 -2.74 -7.54 -8.76
N ILE A 42 -1.81 -6.64 -9.05
CA ILE A 42 -0.37 -6.88 -8.91
C ILE A 42 0.17 -5.89 -7.89
N LEU A 43 0.90 -6.41 -6.91
CA LEU A 43 1.60 -5.59 -5.91
C LEU A 43 3.10 -5.84 -6.00
N GLU A 44 3.87 -4.76 -5.99
CA GLU A 44 5.33 -4.80 -5.97
C GLU A 44 5.85 -4.04 -4.74
N SER A 45 6.65 -4.72 -3.93
CA SER A 45 7.18 -4.13 -2.70
C SER A 45 8.48 -4.80 -2.28
N PRO A 46 9.48 -4.02 -1.78
CA PRO A 46 10.65 -4.60 -1.14
C PRO A 46 10.29 -5.49 0.05
N VAL A 47 9.20 -5.17 0.76
CA VAL A 47 8.71 -5.98 1.88
C VAL A 47 8.26 -7.36 1.39
N ALA A 48 7.61 -7.42 0.23
CA ALA A 48 7.21 -8.70 -0.36
C ALA A 48 8.44 -9.55 -0.72
N ALA A 49 9.49 -8.95 -1.26
CA ALA A 49 10.75 -9.64 -1.53
C ALA A 49 11.40 -10.16 -0.24
N HIS A 50 11.37 -9.38 0.83
CA HIS A 50 11.96 -9.75 2.11
C HIS A 50 11.18 -10.88 2.80
N ILE A 51 9.85 -10.80 2.80
CA ILE A 51 8.98 -11.75 3.51
C ILE A 51 8.82 -13.06 2.74
N LEU A 52 8.53 -12.97 1.44
CA LEU A 52 8.17 -14.13 0.60
C LEU A 52 9.33 -14.64 -0.24
N GLY A 53 10.40 -13.83 -0.36
CA GLY A 53 11.48 -14.11 -1.29
C GLY A 53 11.14 -13.74 -2.73
N GLY A 54 12.06 -13.98 -3.65
CA GLY A 54 11.87 -13.71 -5.07
C GLY A 54 11.89 -12.22 -5.42
N PRO A 55 11.23 -11.81 -6.52
CA PRO A 55 11.31 -10.45 -7.05
C PRO A 55 10.46 -9.41 -6.32
N GLY A 56 9.73 -9.81 -5.27
CA GLY A 56 8.88 -8.89 -4.52
C GLY A 56 7.58 -8.52 -5.22
N VAL A 57 7.03 -9.45 -6.00
CA VAL A 57 5.79 -9.27 -6.76
C VAL A 57 4.75 -10.28 -6.28
N CYS A 58 3.55 -9.80 -5.97
CA CYS A 58 2.39 -10.62 -5.64
C CYS A 58 1.33 -10.45 -6.72
N ARG A 59 0.79 -11.53 -7.23
CA ARG A 59 -0.21 -11.55 -8.31
C ARG A 59 -1.48 -12.23 -7.85
N GLY A 60 -2.59 -11.48 -7.89
CA GLY A 60 -3.90 -11.99 -7.55
C GLY A 60 -4.14 -12.12 -6.04
N HIS A 61 -5.39 -12.37 -5.68
CA HIS A 61 -5.82 -12.38 -4.28
C HIS A 61 -5.14 -13.45 -3.42
N GLU A 62 -4.81 -14.60 -3.98
CA GLU A 62 -4.17 -15.68 -3.22
C GLU A 62 -2.78 -15.26 -2.74
N GLU A 63 -1.94 -14.76 -3.64
CA GLU A 63 -0.59 -14.27 -3.29
C GLU A 63 -0.67 -13.02 -2.41
N LEU A 64 -1.59 -12.10 -2.74
CA LEU A 64 -1.84 -10.90 -1.93
C LEU A 64 -2.27 -11.26 -0.51
N ARG A 65 -3.13 -12.23 -0.33
CA ARG A 65 -3.58 -12.68 0.99
C ARG A 65 -2.42 -13.16 1.84
N SER A 66 -1.54 -13.98 1.27
CA SER A 66 -0.34 -14.47 1.97
C SER A 66 0.56 -13.33 2.40
N PHE A 67 0.81 -12.39 1.49
CA PHE A 67 1.64 -11.21 1.78
C PHE A 67 1.00 -10.28 2.81
N LEU A 68 -0.27 -9.92 2.62
CA LEU A 68 -0.97 -9.00 3.51
C LEU A 68 -1.14 -9.57 4.93
N THR A 69 -1.32 -10.87 5.06
CA THR A 69 -1.37 -11.53 6.36
C THR A 69 -0.07 -11.30 7.14
N GLU A 70 1.07 -11.42 6.48
CA GLU A 70 2.37 -11.18 7.09
C GLU A 70 2.61 -9.69 7.38
N VAL A 71 2.20 -8.81 6.47
CA VAL A 71 2.30 -7.36 6.67
C VAL A 71 1.49 -6.91 7.88
N VAL A 72 0.26 -7.37 7.97
CA VAL A 72 -0.65 -7.03 9.08
C VAL A 72 -0.08 -7.53 10.41
N ALA A 73 0.45 -8.74 10.45
CA ALA A 73 1.05 -9.31 11.66
C ALA A 73 2.27 -8.50 12.14
N ARG A 74 2.95 -7.80 11.24
CA ARG A 74 4.17 -7.04 11.51
C ARG A 74 3.94 -5.53 11.64
N THR A 75 2.76 -5.05 11.26
CA THR A 75 2.43 -3.63 11.36
C THR A 75 2.26 -3.23 12.82
N PRO A 76 2.97 -2.19 13.30
CA PRO A 76 2.80 -1.72 14.66
C PRO A 76 1.40 -1.13 14.88
N ASP A 77 0.90 -1.20 16.12
CA ASP A 77 -0.39 -0.64 16.48
C ASP A 77 -0.39 0.89 16.35
N GLU A 78 0.74 1.52 16.69
CA GLU A 78 0.94 2.96 16.51
C GLU A 78 1.95 3.19 15.39
N ARG A 79 1.60 4.08 14.46
CA ARG A 79 2.46 4.49 13.36
C ARG A 79 2.57 6.00 13.35
N HIS A 80 3.80 6.48 13.37
CA HIS A 80 4.09 7.91 13.35
C HIS A 80 4.40 8.36 11.94
N TYR A 81 3.68 9.39 11.47
CA TYR A 81 3.86 9.99 10.15
C TYR A 81 4.25 11.44 10.33
N TYR A 82 5.33 11.84 9.68
CA TYR A 82 5.82 13.23 9.75
C TYR A 82 5.23 14.13 8.68
N ARG A 83 4.75 13.53 7.61
CA ARG A 83 4.09 14.24 6.52
C ARG A 83 2.83 13.50 6.14
N ALA A 84 1.84 14.27 5.75
CA ALA A 84 0.64 13.75 5.12
C ALA A 84 0.53 14.42 3.76
N GLY A 85 0.64 13.64 2.71
CA GLY A 85 0.47 14.11 1.35
C GLY A 85 -0.31 13.08 0.57
N PHE A 86 -1.23 13.57 -0.26
CA PHE A 86 -2.03 12.71 -1.11
C PHE A 86 -2.22 13.40 -2.44
N PHE A 87 -1.88 12.70 -3.50
CA PHE A 87 -1.99 13.21 -4.87
C PHE A 87 -2.79 12.23 -5.71
N THR A 88 -3.72 12.74 -6.48
CA THR A 88 -4.48 11.92 -7.42
C THR A 88 -4.76 12.68 -8.70
N ASP A 89 -4.76 11.96 -9.82
CA ASP A 89 -5.20 12.44 -11.13
C ASP A 89 -6.57 11.87 -11.52
N GLY A 90 -7.25 11.18 -10.59
CA GLY A 90 -8.53 10.51 -10.83
C GLY A 90 -8.41 9.07 -11.31
N HIS A 91 -7.20 8.57 -11.55
CA HIS A 91 -6.89 7.20 -11.97
C HIS A 91 -5.86 6.55 -11.06
N ARG A 92 -4.97 7.37 -10.48
CA ARG A 92 -3.89 6.93 -9.61
C ARG A 92 -3.92 7.69 -8.30
N ALA A 93 -3.49 7.03 -7.25
CA ALA A 93 -3.22 7.63 -5.96
C ALA A 93 -1.75 7.47 -5.63
N THR A 94 -1.14 8.52 -5.11
CA THR A 94 0.23 8.46 -4.60
C THR A 94 0.35 9.34 -3.36
N TRP A 95 1.12 8.87 -2.41
CA TRP A 95 1.47 9.65 -1.23
C TRP A 95 2.81 9.21 -0.68
N GLU A 96 3.48 10.13 -0.04
CA GLU A 96 4.70 9.84 0.69
C GLU A 96 4.42 9.91 2.19
N TYR A 97 5.00 8.98 2.92
CA TYR A 97 4.91 9.02 4.35
C TYR A 97 6.23 8.55 4.98
N PRO A 98 7.00 9.47 5.53
CA PRO A 98 8.10 9.11 6.40
C PRO A 98 7.51 8.48 7.67
N ARG A 99 7.89 7.25 7.92
CA ARG A 99 7.40 6.47 9.03
C ARG A 99 8.53 6.14 9.98
N GLU A 100 8.23 6.11 11.25
CA GLU A 100 9.20 5.77 12.28
C GLU A 100 9.13 4.28 12.64
N THR A 101 10.29 3.67 12.84
CA THR A 101 10.37 2.34 13.45
C THR A 101 10.10 2.43 14.95
N PRO A 102 9.86 1.30 15.63
CA PRO A 102 9.68 1.31 17.11
C PRO A 102 10.85 1.91 17.87
N ASP A 103 12.07 1.87 17.32
CA ASP A 103 13.27 2.46 17.93
C ASP A 103 13.58 3.88 17.44
N GLY A 104 12.66 4.51 16.72
CA GLY A 104 12.76 5.91 16.33
C GLY A 104 13.53 6.19 15.04
N GLN A 105 13.80 5.17 14.21
CA GLN A 105 14.47 5.38 12.92
C GLN A 105 13.46 5.73 11.84
N GLN A 106 13.72 6.78 11.08
CA GLN A 106 12.84 7.22 10.00
C GLN A 106 13.03 6.35 8.76
N MET A 107 11.89 5.90 8.22
CA MET A 107 11.80 5.20 6.93
C MET A 107 10.93 6.00 5.99
N ASP A 108 11.43 6.32 4.83
CA ASP A 108 10.69 7.08 3.82
C ASP A 108 10.07 6.14 2.79
N PHE A 109 8.76 6.28 2.60
CA PHE A 109 7.99 5.47 1.67
C PHE A 109 7.25 6.34 0.67
N VAL A 110 7.07 5.80 -0.52
CA VAL A 110 6.09 6.29 -1.49
C VAL A 110 5.23 5.12 -1.94
N GLU A 111 3.93 5.30 -1.86
CA GLU A 111 2.94 4.37 -2.37
C GLU A 111 2.39 4.90 -3.68
N VAL A 112 2.24 4.02 -4.68
CA VAL A 112 1.59 4.32 -5.95
C VAL A 112 0.55 3.24 -6.21
N MET A 113 -0.71 3.66 -6.34
CA MET A 113 -1.82 2.77 -6.68
C MET A 113 -2.44 3.20 -7.99
N GLU A 114 -2.59 2.26 -8.92
CA GLU A 114 -3.39 2.44 -10.12
C GLU A 114 -4.75 1.83 -9.87
N ILE A 115 -5.80 2.60 -10.10
CA ILE A 115 -7.16 2.26 -9.69
C ILE A 115 -8.06 2.19 -10.91
N GLU A 116 -8.74 1.06 -11.07
CA GLU A 116 -9.71 0.82 -12.15
C GLU A 116 -11.00 0.28 -11.54
N HIS A 117 -12.13 0.84 -11.97
CA HIS A 117 -13.46 0.39 -11.51
C HIS A 117 -13.60 0.35 -9.99
N GLY A 118 -13.00 1.33 -9.30
CA GLY A 118 -13.08 1.45 -7.85
C GLY A 118 -12.21 0.48 -7.06
N LEU A 119 -11.32 -0.26 -7.71
CA LEU A 119 -10.43 -1.23 -7.08
C LEU A 119 -8.97 -0.96 -7.45
N ILE A 120 -8.06 -1.33 -6.57
CA ILE A 120 -6.62 -1.24 -6.82
C ILE A 120 -6.24 -2.34 -7.82
N GLN A 121 -5.77 -1.94 -9.00
CA GLN A 121 -5.31 -2.85 -10.05
C GLN A 121 -3.82 -3.12 -9.98
N ALA A 122 -3.05 -2.09 -9.64
CA ALA A 122 -1.60 -2.20 -9.45
C ALA A 122 -1.18 -1.36 -8.25
N HIS A 123 -0.28 -1.89 -7.46
CA HIS A 123 0.22 -1.22 -6.26
C HIS A 123 1.74 -1.38 -6.20
N ARG A 124 2.46 -0.28 -6.18
CA ARG A 124 3.91 -0.27 -6.06
C ARG A 124 4.33 0.51 -4.84
N VAL A 125 5.26 -0.04 -4.07
CA VAL A 125 5.81 0.61 -2.89
C VAL A 125 7.29 0.90 -3.14
N TYR A 126 7.66 2.16 -3.01
CA TYR A 126 9.05 2.61 -3.14
C TYR A 126 9.58 2.99 -1.78
N TRP A 127 10.74 2.48 -1.45
CA TRP A 127 11.39 2.73 -0.17
C TRP A 127 12.62 3.61 -0.36
N GLY A 128 12.82 4.55 0.56
CA GLY A 128 14.06 5.30 0.62
C GLY A 128 15.22 4.41 1.07
N TRP A 129 16.42 4.88 0.82
CA TRP A 129 17.65 4.14 1.14
C TRP A 129 17.71 3.64 2.58
N ARG A 130 17.37 4.51 3.52
CA ARG A 130 17.39 4.17 4.95
C ARG A 130 16.36 3.09 5.29
N GLY A 131 15.18 3.15 4.69
CA GLY A 131 14.14 2.14 4.88
C GLY A 131 14.56 0.76 4.41
N VAL A 132 15.28 0.68 3.29
CA VAL A 132 15.81 -0.58 2.78
C VAL A 132 16.84 -1.18 3.73
N GLU A 133 17.73 -0.38 4.31
CA GLU A 133 18.69 -0.85 5.31
C GLU A 133 17.99 -1.39 6.56
N ILE A 134 16.96 -0.69 7.04
CA ILE A 134 16.17 -1.09 8.21
C ILE A 134 15.44 -2.40 7.93
N LEU A 135 14.85 -2.55 6.76
CA LEU A 135 14.18 -3.77 6.33
C LEU A 135 15.17 -4.95 6.30
N ALA A 136 16.33 -4.75 5.71
CA ALA A 136 17.37 -5.78 5.59
C ALA A 136 17.89 -6.26 6.95
N SER A 137 17.84 -5.41 7.98
CA SER A 137 18.26 -5.75 9.35
C SER A 137 17.12 -6.25 10.24
N ASP A 138 15.93 -6.48 9.67
CA ASP A 138 14.70 -6.84 10.41
C ASP A 138 14.23 -5.75 11.40
N GLY A 139 14.73 -4.54 11.31
CA GLY A 139 14.33 -3.42 12.17
C GLY A 139 12.94 -2.85 11.86
N TYR A 140 12.30 -3.33 10.80
CA TYR A 140 10.96 -2.89 10.39
C TYR A 140 9.85 -3.38 11.32
N TYR A 141 10.04 -4.51 11.95
CA TYR A 141 9.04 -5.17 12.76
C TYR A 141 8.93 -4.60 14.18
N ARG A 142 7.83 -4.89 14.81
CA ARG A 142 7.59 -4.52 16.20
C ARG A 142 8.67 -5.13 17.12
#